data_7e9091520e3ce3370ef4c2ba448ff483
#
_entry.id   7e9091520e3ce3370ef4c2ba448ff483
#
_cell.length_a   1.000
_cell.length_b   1.000
_cell.length_c   1.000
_cell.angle_alpha   90.00
_cell.angle_beta   90.00
_cell.angle_gamma   90.00
#
_symmetry.space_group_name_H-M   'P 1'
#
loop_
_entity.id
_entity.type
_entity.pdbx_description
1 polymer ?
#
loop_
_entity_poly.entity_id
_entity_poly.type
_entity_poly.pdbx_seq_one_letter_code
_entity_poly.pdbx_strand_id
1 'polypeptide(L)'
;MVFVRYGTFAGGIDLPDEKKATLGSAIRPCRTPTRLLVPLAGEGVPPALSCVVPGQRVQPGDRIAERGQGQGVNVYAPLAGRVAGLTMASVIGAAGFLRVPAIELTDLSAVPSLQPGEEVFDHRTASAQGLRELLEESDVLTHRRWPRPLRWWIRQGREHGCGTLIVNAMENQPRVTADHRLLAELGPQVIAGASILARASGVKAAMLAVEGRRTGDYRPLVAPAREAGIQLMALSHKYPIGIDAILVKVLGRREVPLGSNPMRVGFLVIDAATALAAWSELSCRRRLGGRVVTVAGEGQGDPGNFFVPFGTPCLELIDSPGALAIHGGPMVGSRCPADAVVSAATDALLAFGPGESVHSTPCIRCGWCTDNCPARLNVSALNDHYELGALDRTYVCPARLPLSQRAKRLKYALSRPRRAGAGGVRS
;
A
#
# COMPACT_ATOMS: atom_id res chain seq x y z
N MET A 1 1.27 -31.04 -4.17
CA MET A 1 0.16 -30.08 -4.31
C MET A 1 0.78 -28.70 -4.42
N VAL A 2 0.53 -28.01 -5.51
CA VAL A 2 1.27 -26.78 -5.90
C VAL A 2 0.81 -25.56 -5.13
N PHE A 3 -0.50 -25.46 -4.87
CA PHE A 3 -1.10 -24.39 -4.07
C PHE A 3 -1.91 -25.01 -2.93
N VAL A 4 -1.75 -24.47 -1.74
CA VAL A 4 -2.64 -24.80 -0.64
C VAL A 4 -3.90 -23.95 -0.79
N ARG A 5 -5.03 -24.57 -1.12
CA ARG A 5 -6.32 -23.91 -1.16
C ARG A 5 -6.83 -23.74 0.26
N TYR A 6 -7.13 -22.51 0.63
CA TYR A 6 -7.59 -22.18 1.96
C TYR A 6 -9.06 -21.76 1.93
N GLY A 7 -9.70 -21.89 3.11
CA GLY A 7 -11.10 -21.60 3.29
C GLY A 7 -11.47 -20.13 3.11
N THR A 8 -12.71 -19.84 3.40
CA THR A 8 -13.31 -18.52 3.38
C THR A 8 -13.66 -18.10 4.82
N PHE A 9 -14.17 -16.91 4.98
CA PHE A 9 -14.66 -16.36 6.25
C PHE A 9 -16.17 -16.08 6.16
N ALA A 10 -16.83 -15.95 7.30
CA ALA A 10 -18.24 -15.58 7.39
C ALA A 10 -18.42 -14.11 7.00
N GLY A 11 -19.48 -13.78 6.30
CA GLY A 11 -19.68 -12.43 5.72
C GLY A 11 -18.83 -12.21 4.47
N GLY A 12 -18.61 -10.95 4.14
CA GLY A 12 -17.91 -10.55 2.90
C GLY A 12 -18.75 -10.73 1.64
N ILE A 13 -18.30 -10.17 0.53
CA ILE A 13 -19.00 -10.16 -0.74
C ILE A 13 -18.08 -10.52 -1.89
N ASP A 14 -18.64 -11.10 -2.92
CA ASP A 14 -17.96 -11.33 -4.19
C ASP A 14 -18.19 -10.13 -5.08
N LEU A 15 -17.13 -9.36 -5.34
CA LEU A 15 -17.21 -8.13 -6.12
C LEU A 15 -16.97 -8.40 -7.61
N PRO A 16 -17.61 -7.60 -8.51
CA PRO A 16 -17.22 -7.57 -9.92
C PRO A 16 -15.74 -7.25 -10.04
N ASP A 17 -15.02 -7.96 -10.89
CA ASP A 17 -13.58 -7.85 -11.03
C ASP A 17 -13.16 -6.52 -11.69
N GLU A 18 -13.85 -6.12 -12.75
CA GLU A 18 -13.61 -4.89 -13.56
C GLU A 18 -12.13 -4.66 -13.92
N LYS A 19 -11.32 -5.73 -13.99
CA LYS A 19 -9.87 -5.68 -14.22
C LYS A 19 -9.46 -5.86 -15.67
N LYS A 20 -10.41 -6.04 -16.58
CA LYS A 20 -10.14 -6.40 -18.00
C LYS A 20 -9.14 -5.45 -18.67
N ALA A 21 -9.21 -4.15 -18.39
CA ALA A 21 -8.35 -3.15 -19.00
C ALA A 21 -6.88 -3.18 -18.51
N THR A 22 -6.65 -3.65 -17.28
CA THR A 22 -5.33 -3.54 -16.64
C THR A 22 -4.65 -4.89 -16.36
N LEU A 23 -5.43 -5.96 -16.27
CA LEU A 23 -4.94 -7.27 -15.87
C LEU A 23 -3.84 -7.83 -16.76
N GLY A 24 -4.00 -7.70 -18.08
CA GLY A 24 -3.02 -8.13 -19.08
C GLY A 24 -1.97 -7.07 -19.43
N SER A 25 -2.10 -5.85 -18.88
CA SER A 25 -1.18 -4.76 -19.18
C SER A 25 0.13 -4.94 -18.41
N ALA A 26 1.24 -5.15 -19.14
CA ALA A 26 2.57 -5.22 -18.53
C ALA A 26 2.92 -3.92 -17.79
N ILE A 27 3.83 -4.02 -16.82
CA ILE A 27 4.34 -2.86 -16.10
C ILE A 27 5.15 -1.99 -17.05
N ARG A 28 4.73 -0.73 -17.20
CA ARG A 28 5.39 0.26 -18.06
C ARG A 28 5.90 1.44 -17.21
N PRO A 29 6.94 2.17 -17.63
CA PRO A 29 7.24 3.46 -17.03
C PRO A 29 6.05 4.41 -17.27
N CYS A 30 5.71 5.21 -16.28
CA CYS A 30 4.74 6.29 -16.50
C CYS A 30 5.37 7.39 -17.37
N ARG A 31 4.55 8.28 -17.91
CA ARG A 31 5.07 9.51 -18.54
C ARG A 31 5.94 10.27 -17.54
N THR A 32 7.05 10.84 -18.02
CA THR A 32 7.89 11.69 -17.17
C THR A 32 7.05 12.85 -16.65
N PRO A 33 6.90 12.98 -15.32
CA PRO A 33 6.14 14.09 -14.76
C PRO A 33 6.87 15.42 -14.96
N THR A 34 6.14 16.52 -14.91
CA THR A 34 6.72 17.86 -15.04
C THR A 34 7.62 18.22 -13.86
N ARG A 35 7.30 17.66 -12.69
CA ARG A 35 8.04 17.82 -11.44
C ARG A 35 7.79 16.63 -10.51
N LEU A 36 8.66 16.47 -9.52
CA LEU A 36 8.43 15.61 -8.38
C LEU A 36 8.34 16.45 -7.10
N LEU A 37 7.39 16.16 -6.24
CA LEU A 37 7.30 16.69 -4.87
C LEU A 37 7.61 15.54 -3.93
N VAL A 38 8.89 15.27 -3.67
CA VAL A 38 9.35 14.09 -2.92
C VAL A 38 9.07 14.28 -1.45
N PRO A 39 8.14 13.48 -0.83
CA PRO A 39 7.73 13.68 0.54
C PRO A 39 8.87 13.40 1.53
N LEU A 40 9.05 14.26 2.51
CA LEU A 40 10.04 14.10 3.59
C LEU A 40 9.45 13.46 4.86
N ALA A 41 8.14 13.27 4.90
CA ALA A 41 7.42 12.72 6.05
C ALA A 41 6.23 11.88 5.60
N GLY A 42 5.64 11.16 6.54
CA GLY A 42 4.40 10.43 6.36
C GLY A 42 3.69 10.24 7.70
N GLU A 43 2.51 9.62 7.69
CA GLU A 43 1.82 9.33 8.94
C GLU A 43 2.65 8.39 9.82
N GLY A 44 3.13 8.92 10.96
CA GLY A 44 4.00 8.20 11.89
C GLY A 44 5.42 7.91 11.37
N VAL A 45 5.84 8.63 10.33
CA VAL A 45 7.24 8.74 9.89
C VAL A 45 7.65 10.18 10.12
N PRO A 46 8.56 10.46 11.07
CA PRO A 46 9.04 11.82 11.35
C PRO A 46 9.64 12.47 10.11
N PRO A 47 9.58 13.80 9.98
CA PRO A 47 10.18 14.51 8.86
C PRO A 47 11.69 14.28 8.78
N ALA A 48 12.19 13.98 7.58
CA ALA A 48 13.60 14.02 7.25
C ALA A 48 14.04 15.48 7.04
N LEU A 49 15.30 15.78 7.31
CA LEU A 49 15.91 17.10 7.15
C LEU A 49 16.58 17.18 5.78
N SER A 50 16.24 18.19 4.98
CA SER A 50 16.87 18.42 3.67
C SER A 50 18.38 18.60 3.82
N CYS A 51 19.15 17.86 2.99
CA CYS A 51 20.61 18.01 2.87
C CYS A 51 21.04 18.54 1.49
N VAL A 52 20.08 19.07 0.72
CA VAL A 52 20.30 19.67 -0.60
C VAL A 52 19.82 21.11 -0.61
N VAL A 53 20.35 21.91 -1.56
CA VAL A 53 20.03 23.33 -1.73
C VAL A 53 19.38 23.58 -3.11
N PRO A 54 18.57 24.65 -3.25
CA PRO A 54 18.00 25.05 -4.54
C PRO A 54 19.09 25.22 -5.61
N GLY A 55 18.81 24.75 -6.82
CA GLY A 55 19.74 24.74 -7.94
C GLY A 55 20.67 23.53 -8.02
N GLN A 56 20.82 22.76 -6.95
CA GLN A 56 21.65 21.54 -6.94
C GLN A 56 21.11 20.50 -7.93
N ARG A 57 22.00 19.87 -8.71
CA ARG A 57 21.66 18.68 -9.53
C ARG A 57 21.80 17.43 -8.66
N VAL A 58 20.86 16.50 -8.85
CA VAL A 58 20.84 15.20 -8.16
C VAL A 58 20.68 14.07 -9.17
N GLN A 59 21.23 12.89 -8.82
CA GLN A 59 21.10 11.65 -9.58
C GLN A 59 20.14 10.69 -8.88
N PRO A 60 19.57 9.68 -9.57
CA PRO A 60 18.75 8.67 -8.94
C PRO A 60 19.54 7.97 -7.82
N GLY A 61 18.96 7.93 -6.62
CA GLY A 61 19.59 7.33 -5.45
C GLY A 61 20.48 8.28 -4.64
N ASP A 62 20.69 9.53 -5.07
CA ASP A 62 21.34 10.54 -4.22
C ASP A 62 20.46 10.85 -3.01
N ARG A 63 21.08 10.91 -1.83
CA ARG A 63 20.39 11.27 -0.61
C ARG A 63 20.08 12.77 -0.64
N ILE A 64 18.79 13.11 -0.60
CA ILE A 64 18.30 14.49 -0.62
C ILE A 64 17.80 14.98 0.74
N ALA A 65 17.52 14.03 1.66
CA ALA A 65 17.24 14.37 3.04
C ALA A 65 17.72 13.27 3.99
N GLU A 66 18.15 13.68 5.17
CA GLU A 66 18.60 12.79 6.23
C GLU A 66 17.47 12.51 7.22
N ARG A 67 17.41 11.26 7.68
CA ARG A 67 16.47 10.86 8.72
C ARG A 67 16.72 11.68 9.99
N GLY A 68 15.63 12.22 10.55
CA GLY A 68 15.63 12.78 11.87
C GLY A 68 15.79 11.70 12.96
N GLN A 69 15.61 12.10 14.21
CA GLN A 69 15.66 11.15 15.34
C GLN A 69 14.52 10.11 15.27
N GLY A 70 14.76 8.93 15.84
CA GLY A 70 13.75 7.90 16.02
C GLY A 70 13.48 7.07 14.76
N GLN A 71 12.22 6.94 14.37
CA GLN A 71 11.76 6.05 13.29
C GLN A 71 11.79 6.69 11.89
N GLY A 72 12.59 7.74 11.68
CA GLY A 72 12.75 8.36 10.36
C GLY A 72 13.46 7.46 9.36
N VAL A 73 13.37 7.82 8.08
CA VAL A 73 14.15 7.24 6.98
C VAL A 73 14.86 8.36 6.22
N ASN A 74 16.02 8.05 5.63
CA ASN A 74 16.60 8.95 4.65
C ASN A 74 15.71 8.99 3.41
N VAL A 75 15.74 10.10 2.69
CA VAL A 75 14.99 10.28 1.45
C VAL A 75 15.97 10.47 0.31
N TYR A 76 15.67 9.81 -0.81
CA TYR A 76 16.55 9.75 -1.96
C TYR A 76 15.85 10.30 -3.20
N ALA A 77 16.61 10.87 -4.12
CA ALA A 77 16.09 11.33 -5.40
C ALA A 77 15.59 10.15 -6.24
N PRO A 78 14.31 10.14 -6.65
CA PRO A 78 13.77 9.05 -7.47
C PRO A 78 14.26 9.07 -8.92
N LEU A 79 14.54 10.25 -9.44
CA LEU A 79 15.04 10.54 -10.79
C LEU A 79 16.17 11.55 -10.72
N ALA A 80 16.98 11.62 -11.78
CA ALA A 80 17.88 12.75 -11.98
C ALA A 80 17.06 14.02 -12.20
N GLY A 81 17.54 15.13 -11.65
CA GLY A 81 16.85 16.41 -11.77
C GLY A 81 17.59 17.55 -11.07
N ARG A 82 16.92 18.68 -10.96
CA ARG A 82 17.38 19.87 -10.26
C ARG A 82 16.48 20.16 -9.07
N VAL A 83 17.06 20.43 -7.92
CA VAL A 83 16.32 20.85 -6.72
C VAL A 83 15.77 22.25 -6.96
N ALA A 84 14.45 22.40 -6.94
CA ALA A 84 13.79 23.72 -7.00
C ALA A 84 13.68 24.35 -5.60
N GLY A 85 13.43 23.54 -4.57
CA GLY A 85 13.33 24.03 -3.17
C GLY A 85 12.48 23.13 -2.29
N LEU A 86 12.16 23.63 -1.11
CA LEU A 86 11.22 23.02 -0.18
C LEU A 86 9.79 23.49 -0.46
N THR A 87 8.85 22.57 -0.40
CA THR A 87 7.43 22.81 -0.61
C THR A 87 6.59 21.91 0.29
N MET A 88 5.29 21.86 0.04
CA MET A 88 4.36 20.96 0.71
C MET A 88 3.70 20.04 -0.31
N ALA A 89 3.47 18.79 0.07
CA ALA A 89 2.72 17.82 -0.72
C ALA A 89 1.69 17.10 0.16
N SER A 90 0.66 16.54 -0.46
CA SER A 90 -0.32 15.70 0.22
C SER A 90 -0.05 14.23 -0.01
N VAL A 91 0.15 13.46 1.07
CA VAL A 91 0.29 12.00 1.05
C VAL A 91 -0.89 11.33 1.74
N ILE A 92 -1.23 10.13 1.31
CA ILE A 92 -2.33 9.39 1.93
C ILE A 92 -1.92 8.84 3.30
N GLY A 93 -2.79 9.00 4.27
CA GLY A 93 -2.68 8.42 5.61
C GLY A 93 -3.93 7.62 6.00
N ALA A 94 -4.05 7.28 7.27
CA ALA A 94 -5.14 6.46 7.82
C ALA A 94 -6.51 7.08 7.61
N ALA A 95 -6.65 8.36 7.92
CA ALA A 95 -7.92 9.07 7.90
C ALA A 95 -8.16 9.85 6.59
N GLY A 96 -7.24 9.80 5.65
CA GLY A 96 -7.25 10.57 4.42
C GLY A 96 -5.89 11.22 4.14
N PHE A 97 -5.87 12.25 3.33
CA PHE A 97 -4.63 12.96 3.02
C PHE A 97 -4.15 13.84 4.16
N LEU A 98 -2.82 13.90 4.32
CA LEU A 98 -2.13 14.81 5.22
C LEU A 98 -1.08 15.59 4.42
N ARG A 99 -0.91 16.87 4.74
CA ARG A 99 0.13 17.71 4.15
C ARG A 99 1.44 17.52 4.89
N VAL A 100 2.50 17.28 4.12
CA VAL A 100 3.85 17.04 4.63
C VAL A 100 4.87 17.89 3.88
N PRO A 101 6.02 18.22 4.49
CA PRO A 101 7.14 18.83 3.78
C PRO A 101 7.60 17.93 2.64
N ALA A 102 8.00 18.54 1.52
CA ALA A 102 8.52 17.86 0.34
C ALA A 102 9.68 18.66 -0.28
N ILE A 103 10.56 17.96 -0.99
CA ILE A 103 11.55 18.58 -1.88
C ILE A 103 10.98 18.55 -3.29
N GLU A 104 10.94 19.71 -3.95
CA GLU A 104 10.56 19.81 -5.35
C GLU A 104 11.79 19.60 -6.25
N LEU A 105 11.65 18.65 -7.20
CA LEU A 105 12.63 18.39 -8.26
C LEU A 105 12.02 18.73 -9.63
N THR A 106 12.79 19.41 -10.45
CA THR A 106 12.47 19.79 -11.85
C THR A 106 13.55 19.31 -12.79
N ASP A 107 13.43 19.60 -14.08
CA ASP A 107 14.40 19.16 -15.12
C ASP A 107 14.68 17.64 -15.04
N LEU A 108 13.62 16.86 -14.96
CA LEU A 108 13.68 15.44 -14.65
C LEU A 108 14.17 14.59 -15.82
N SER A 109 14.95 13.56 -15.53
CA SER A 109 15.24 12.49 -16.48
C SER A 109 14.00 11.66 -16.80
N ALA A 110 14.03 10.91 -17.90
CA ALA A 110 12.99 9.96 -18.23
C ALA A 110 12.81 8.91 -17.10
N VAL A 111 11.57 8.48 -16.90
CA VAL A 111 11.25 7.40 -15.95
C VAL A 111 11.79 6.07 -16.50
N PRO A 112 12.65 5.35 -15.77
CA PRO A 112 13.19 4.08 -16.25
C PRO A 112 12.12 2.97 -16.20
N SER A 113 12.27 1.97 -17.05
CA SER A 113 11.52 0.73 -16.92
C SER A 113 11.92 0.01 -15.62
N LEU A 114 10.92 -0.59 -14.95
CA LEU A 114 11.18 -1.42 -13.80
C LEU A 114 11.76 -2.76 -14.26
N GLN A 115 13.06 -2.93 -14.07
CA GLN A 115 13.78 -4.15 -14.40
C GLN A 115 14.34 -4.79 -13.13
N PRO A 116 14.44 -6.12 -13.06
CA PRO A 116 15.21 -6.78 -12.01
C PRO A 116 16.63 -6.19 -11.97
N GLY A 117 17.09 -5.86 -10.76
CA GLY A 117 18.50 -5.51 -10.57
C GLY A 117 19.39 -6.75 -10.62
N GLU A 118 20.68 -6.56 -10.84
CA GLU A 118 21.68 -7.60 -10.65
C GLU A 118 21.89 -7.83 -9.15
N GLU A 119 21.83 -9.09 -8.71
CA GLU A 119 22.15 -9.44 -7.32
C GLU A 119 23.67 -9.34 -7.09
N VAL A 120 24.07 -8.40 -6.26
CA VAL A 120 25.49 -8.22 -5.84
C VAL A 120 25.76 -8.82 -4.47
N PHE A 121 24.71 -9.27 -3.78
CA PHE A 121 24.78 -9.91 -2.48
C PHE A 121 23.90 -11.16 -2.45
N ASP A 122 24.53 -12.33 -2.27
CA ASP A 122 23.78 -13.57 -2.15
C ASP A 122 23.16 -13.71 -0.75
N HIS A 123 21.91 -13.30 -0.67
CA HIS A 123 21.11 -13.38 0.55
C HIS A 123 20.92 -14.83 1.07
N ARG A 124 21.07 -15.85 0.21
CA ARG A 124 20.84 -17.27 0.56
C ARG A 124 21.93 -17.80 1.49
N THR A 125 23.15 -17.32 1.33
CA THR A 125 24.30 -17.71 2.15
C THR A 125 24.47 -16.86 3.41
N ALA A 126 23.84 -15.68 3.46
CA ALA A 126 23.93 -14.76 4.59
C ALA A 126 23.32 -15.35 5.87
N SER A 127 23.88 -15.03 7.02
CA SER A 127 23.28 -15.36 8.32
C SER A 127 22.05 -14.50 8.59
N ALA A 128 21.14 -14.99 9.43
CA ALA A 128 19.99 -14.20 9.88
C ALA A 128 20.44 -12.91 10.60
N GLN A 129 21.57 -12.91 11.27
CA GLN A 129 22.14 -11.73 11.91
C GLN A 129 22.64 -10.73 10.86
N GLY A 130 23.38 -11.18 9.84
CA GLY A 130 23.86 -10.30 8.76
C GLY A 130 22.69 -9.66 7.99
N LEU A 131 21.60 -10.41 7.74
CA LEU A 131 20.40 -9.85 7.11
C LEU A 131 19.73 -8.77 7.98
N ARG A 132 19.76 -8.92 9.31
CA ARG A 132 19.25 -7.89 10.23
C ARG A 132 20.10 -6.63 10.21
N GLU A 133 21.41 -6.77 10.22
CA GLU A 133 22.35 -5.64 10.14
C GLU A 133 22.12 -4.83 8.86
N LEU A 134 21.98 -5.51 7.72
CA LEU A 134 21.62 -4.85 6.46
C LEU A 134 20.27 -4.14 6.53
N LEU A 135 19.28 -4.74 7.19
CA LEU A 135 17.96 -4.12 7.36
C LEU A 135 18.00 -2.88 8.26
N GLU A 136 18.86 -2.84 9.30
CA GLU A 136 18.99 -1.65 10.16
C GLU A 136 19.56 -0.44 9.39
N GLU A 137 20.37 -0.69 8.36
CA GLU A 137 20.89 0.34 7.46
C GLU A 137 19.89 0.73 6.35
N SER A 138 18.86 -0.09 6.13
CA SER A 138 17.87 0.09 5.08
C SER A 138 16.92 1.24 5.38
N ASP A 139 16.56 1.98 4.34
CA ASP A 139 15.54 3.03 4.37
C ASP A 139 14.24 2.63 3.66
N VAL A 140 14.03 1.34 3.39
CA VAL A 140 12.78 0.83 2.83
C VAL A 140 11.61 1.16 3.77
N LEU A 141 10.58 1.79 3.20
CA LEU A 141 9.27 1.91 3.82
C LEU A 141 8.39 0.73 3.41
N THR A 142 7.53 0.25 4.30
CA THR A 142 6.49 -0.69 3.90
C THR A 142 5.53 -0.03 2.93
N HIS A 143 5.14 -0.72 1.85
CA HIS A 143 4.24 -0.20 0.82
C HIS A 143 2.77 -0.42 1.19
N ARG A 144 2.45 -0.15 2.42
CA ARG A 144 1.12 -0.30 3.01
C ARG A 144 0.46 1.06 3.21
N ARG A 145 -0.81 1.05 3.52
CA ARG A 145 -1.58 2.28 3.75
C ARG A 145 -0.99 3.18 4.84
N TRP A 146 -0.21 2.61 5.78
CA TRP A 146 0.58 3.33 6.77
C TRP A 146 2.03 2.91 6.64
N PRO A 147 2.79 3.55 5.77
CA PRO A 147 4.19 3.23 5.60
C PRO A 147 4.95 3.36 6.93
N ARG A 148 5.78 2.38 7.19
CA ARG A 148 6.69 2.36 8.34
C ARG A 148 8.07 1.95 7.87
N PRO A 149 9.15 2.37 8.52
CA PRO A 149 10.47 1.81 8.24
C PRO A 149 10.45 0.30 8.38
N LEU A 150 10.88 -0.40 7.35
CA LEU A 150 10.82 -1.87 7.31
C LEU A 150 11.64 -2.48 8.44
N ARG A 151 12.82 -1.90 8.77
CA ARG A 151 13.64 -2.30 9.93
C ARG A 151 12.85 -2.29 11.24
N TRP A 152 12.04 -1.23 11.46
CA TRP A 152 11.18 -1.15 12.66
C TRP A 152 10.10 -2.23 12.64
N TRP A 153 9.48 -2.46 11.48
CA TRP A 153 8.43 -3.46 11.32
C TRP A 153 8.93 -4.88 11.63
N ILE A 154 10.11 -5.24 11.12
CA ILE A 154 10.76 -6.53 11.38
C ILE A 154 11.18 -6.66 12.86
N ARG A 155 11.74 -5.60 13.44
CA ARG A 155 12.09 -5.56 14.87
C ARG A 155 10.87 -5.80 15.74
N GLN A 156 9.77 -5.09 15.49
CA GLN A 156 8.51 -5.27 16.21
C GLN A 156 7.96 -6.71 16.07
N GLY A 157 8.03 -7.29 14.88
CA GLY A 157 7.64 -8.68 14.67
C GLY A 157 8.42 -9.67 15.55
N ARG A 158 9.73 -9.43 15.71
CA ARG A 158 10.58 -10.23 16.59
C ARG A 158 10.27 -10.02 18.07
N GLU A 159 10.13 -8.79 18.52
CA GLU A 159 9.80 -8.44 19.89
C GLU A 159 8.44 -9.04 20.33
N HIS A 160 7.49 -9.13 19.42
CA HIS A 160 6.20 -9.79 19.65
C HIS A 160 6.26 -11.32 19.49
N GLY A 161 7.41 -11.90 19.17
CA GLY A 161 7.56 -13.35 18.97
C GLY A 161 6.75 -13.89 17.79
N CYS A 162 6.62 -13.13 16.71
CA CYS A 162 5.90 -13.58 15.52
C CYS A 162 6.52 -14.86 14.97
N GLY A 163 5.70 -15.90 14.80
CA GLY A 163 6.12 -17.20 14.27
C GLY A 163 5.87 -17.36 12.77
N THR A 164 5.09 -16.47 12.16
CA THR A 164 4.68 -16.59 10.75
C THR A 164 4.77 -15.23 10.05
N LEU A 165 5.41 -15.22 8.87
CA LEU A 165 5.38 -14.12 7.92
C LEU A 165 4.29 -14.39 6.87
N ILE A 166 3.44 -13.43 6.60
CA ILE A 166 2.49 -13.45 5.48
C ILE A 166 2.86 -12.31 4.53
N VAL A 167 3.19 -12.64 3.29
CA VAL A 167 3.26 -11.69 2.18
C VAL A 167 1.87 -11.61 1.58
N ASN A 168 1.22 -10.46 1.74
CA ASN A 168 -0.13 -10.22 1.26
C ASN A 168 -0.08 -9.64 -0.16
N ALA A 169 -0.42 -10.47 -1.14
CA ALA A 169 -0.62 -10.09 -2.53
C ALA A 169 -2.09 -10.29 -2.96
N MET A 170 -3.01 -10.15 -2.00
CA MET A 170 -4.45 -10.24 -2.26
C MET A 170 -4.98 -8.93 -2.82
N GLU A 171 -5.38 -8.95 -4.06
CA GLU A 171 -5.84 -7.79 -4.80
C GLU A 171 -7.33 -7.91 -5.15
N ASN A 172 -8.16 -7.89 -4.12
CA ASN A 172 -9.60 -8.13 -4.20
C ASN A 172 -10.46 -6.87 -4.35
N GLN A 173 -9.84 -5.74 -4.72
CA GLN A 173 -10.57 -4.54 -5.13
C GLN A 173 -10.77 -4.52 -6.64
N PRO A 174 -11.96 -4.10 -7.13
CA PRO A 174 -12.18 -3.91 -8.56
C PRO A 174 -11.16 -2.96 -9.19
N ARG A 175 -10.82 -3.20 -10.45
CA ARG A 175 -9.92 -2.39 -11.30
C ARG A 175 -8.45 -2.34 -10.88
N VAL A 176 -8.09 -2.80 -9.69
CA VAL A 176 -6.69 -2.76 -9.19
C VAL A 176 -5.96 -4.04 -9.56
N THR A 177 -4.76 -3.93 -10.13
CA THR A 177 -3.95 -5.06 -10.63
C THR A 177 -2.45 -4.91 -10.40
N ALA A 178 -2.02 -3.93 -9.60
CA ALA A 178 -0.60 -3.63 -9.37
C ALA A 178 0.17 -4.80 -8.76
N ASP A 179 -0.37 -5.43 -7.71
CA ASP A 179 0.27 -6.57 -7.06
C ASP A 179 0.22 -7.84 -7.93
N HIS A 180 -0.88 -8.04 -8.68
CA HIS A 180 -0.98 -9.14 -9.65
C HIS A 180 0.12 -9.02 -10.70
N ARG A 181 0.29 -7.86 -11.32
CA ARG A 181 1.31 -7.65 -12.34
C ARG A 181 2.72 -7.74 -11.76
N LEU A 182 2.91 -7.22 -10.55
CA LEU A 182 4.17 -7.35 -9.83
C LEU A 182 4.58 -8.82 -9.66
N LEU A 183 3.64 -9.68 -9.25
CA LEU A 183 3.90 -11.11 -9.12
C LEU A 183 4.10 -11.82 -10.47
N ALA A 184 3.36 -11.41 -11.51
CA ALA A 184 3.48 -12.01 -12.84
C ALA A 184 4.84 -11.70 -13.50
N GLU A 185 5.42 -10.52 -13.26
CA GLU A 185 6.64 -10.06 -13.92
C GLU A 185 7.89 -10.16 -13.03
N LEU A 186 7.76 -9.94 -11.73
CA LEU A 186 8.85 -9.89 -10.75
C LEU A 186 8.62 -10.83 -9.55
N GLY A 187 7.79 -11.86 -9.73
CA GLY A 187 7.44 -12.78 -8.66
C GLY A 187 8.60 -13.51 -8.01
N PRO A 188 9.62 -14.02 -8.77
CA PRO A 188 10.83 -14.59 -8.15
C PRO A 188 11.55 -13.62 -7.22
N GLN A 189 11.62 -12.33 -7.58
CA GLN A 189 12.25 -11.28 -6.76
C GLN A 189 11.41 -10.97 -5.51
N VAL A 190 10.09 -10.98 -5.62
CA VAL A 190 9.19 -10.87 -4.46
C VAL A 190 9.40 -12.03 -3.50
N ILE A 191 9.54 -13.26 -4.00
CA ILE A 191 9.82 -14.45 -3.21
C ILE A 191 11.19 -14.36 -2.52
N ALA A 192 12.21 -13.89 -3.24
CA ALA A 192 13.54 -13.67 -2.67
C ALA A 192 13.49 -12.64 -1.53
N GLY A 193 12.79 -11.52 -1.72
CA GLY A 193 12.56 -10.53 -0.66
C GLY A 193 11.80 -11.09 0.53
N ALA A 194 10.76 -11.89 0.29
CA ALA A 194 10.03 -12.60 1.33
C ALA A 194 10.93 -13.55 2.13
N SER A 195 11.84 -14.27 1.46
CA SER A 195 12.83 -15.15 2.10
C SER A 195 13.80 -14.36 2.99
N ILE A 196 14.35 -13.25 2.48
CA ILE A 196 15.18 -12.33 3.26
C ILE A 196 14.47 -11.91 4.55
N LEU A 197 13.23 -11.43 4.43
CA LEU A 197 12.46 -10.91 5.55
C LEU A 197 12.04 -12.02 6.53
N ALA A 198 11.70 -13.21 6.05
CA ALA A 198 11.41 -14.37 6.90
C ALA A 198 12.63 -14.76 7.75
N ARG A 199 13.80 -14.84 7.15
CA ARG A 199 15.05 -15.18 7.84
C ARG A 199 15.49 -14.08 8.81
N ALA A 200 15.41 -12.81 8.40
CA ALA A 200 15.76 -11.68 9.27
C ALA A 200 14.82 -11.57 10.48
N SER A 201 13.51 -11.82 10.28
CA SER A 201 12.53 -11.82 11.37
C SER A 201 12.60 -13.05 12.28
N GLY A 202 13.21 -14.15 11.81
CA GLY A 202 13.33 -15.40 12.57
C GLY A 202 12.01 -16.17 12.68
N VAL A 203 11.06 -15.96 11.78
CA VAL A 203 9.79 -16.69 11.75
C VAL A 203 10.01 -18.15 11.35
N LYS A 204 9.13 -19.03 11.85
CA LYS A 204 9.18 -20.47 11.57
C LYS A 204 8.48 -20.85 10.24
N ALA A 205 7.57 -20.00 9.78
CA ALA A 205 6.82 -20.21 8.55
C ALA A 205 6.68 -18.92 7.75
N ALA A 206 6.69 -19.02 6.42
CA ALA A 206 6.44 -17.92 5.52
C ALA A 206 5.43 -18.31 4.45
N MET A 207 4.49 -17.43 4.16
CA MET A 207 3.38 -17.64 3.22
C MET A 207 3.29 -16.47 2.26
N LEU A 208 2.98 -16.77 0.98
CA LEU A 208 2.58 -15.77 -0.01
C LEU A 208 1.10 -16.00 -0.33
N ALA A 209 0.25 -15.06 0.06
CA ALA A 209 -1.19 -15.12 -0.17
C ALA A 209 -1.53 -14.51 -1.52
N VAL A 210 -2.18 -15.27 -2.39
CA VAL A 210 -2.54 -14.89 -3.75
C VAL A 210 -4.01 -15.19 -4.05
N GLU A 211 -4.56 -14.54 -5.08
CA GLU A 211 -5.93 -14.75 -5.51
C GLU A 211 -6.11 -16.14 -6.16
N GLY A 212 -7.00 -16.94 -5.59
CA GLY A 212 -7.22 -18.34 -6.01
C GLY A 212 -7.80 -18.50 -7.41
N ARG A 213 -8.50 -17.48 -7.95
CA ARG A 213 -9.00 -17.49 -9.34
C ARG A 213 -7.88 -17.41 -10.37
N ARG A 214 -6.66 -16.95 -9.96
CA ARG A 214 -5.53 -16.66 -10.85
C ARG A 214 -4.33 -17.56 -10.62
N THR A 215 -4.53 -18.73 -10.02
CA THR A 215 -3.43 -19.69 -9.74
C THR A 215 -2.68 -20.12 -11.01
N GLY A 216 -3.33 -20.06 -12.19
CA GLY A 216 -2.69 -20.31 -13.48
C GLY A 216 -1.54 -19.34 -13.76
N ASP A 217 -1.76 -18.06 -13.47
CA ASP A 217 -0.81 -16.97 -13.71
C ASP A 217 0.40 -17.06 -12.76
N TYR A 218 0.22 -17.67 -11.59
CA TYR A 218 1.25 -17.83 -10.57
C TYR A 218 1.98 -19.16 -10.60
N ARG A 219 1.72 -20.03 -11.58
CA ARG A 219 2.45 -21.31 -11.75
C ARG A 219 3.96 -21.17 -11.81
N PRO A 220 4.54 -20.14 -12.49
CA PRO A 220 5.98 -19.94 -12.52
C PRO A 220 6.61 -19.69 -11.14
N LEU A 221 5.82 -19.26 -10.14
CA LEU A 221 6.29 -18.98 -8.79
C LEU A 221 6.46 -20.23 -7.91
N VAL A 222 5.97 -21.39 -8.36
CA VAL A 222 5.94 -22.61 -7.54
C VAL A 222 7.34 -23.13 -7.21
N ALA A 223 8.22 -23.19 -8.21
CA ALA A 223 9.59 -23.65 -7.98
C ALA A 223 10.38 -22.67 -7.10
N PRO A 224 10.44 -21.36 -7.40
CA PRO A 224 11.09 -20.39 -6.53
C PRO A 224 10.55 -20.38 -5.09
N ALA A 225 9.22 -20.46 -4.91
CA ALA A 225 8.64 -20.46 -3.58
C ALA A 225 9.02 -21.71 -2.77
N ARG A 226 9.02 -22.89 -3.42
CA ARG A 226 9.44 -24.14 -2.79
C ARG A 226 10.92 -24.08 -2.36
N GLU A 227 11.80 -23.60 -3.22
CA GLU A 227 13.21 -23.45 -2.95
C GLU A 227 13.48 -22.47 -1.79
N ALA A 228 12.68 -21.39 -1.72
CA ALA A 228 12.76 -20.39 -0.65
C ALA A 228 12.04 -20.83 0.64
N GLY A 229 11.36 -21.98 0.67
CA GLY A 229 10.59 -22.44 1.84
C GLY A 229 9.31 -21.63 2.07
N ILE A 230 8.76 -20.96 1.04
CA ILE A 230 7.56 -20.14 1.12
C ILE A 230 6.35 -20.91 0.60
N GLN A 231 5.28 -20.95 1.40
CA GLN A 231 4.03 -21.59 1.01
C GLN A 231 3.16 -20.66 0.17
N LEU A 232 2.72 -21.13 -1.01
CA LEU A 232 1.76 -20.38 -1.84
C LEU A 232 0.33 -20.70 -1.39
N MET A 233 -0.37 -19.67 -0.90
CA MET A 233 -1.71 -19.77 -0.33
C MET A 233 -2.72 -19.17 -1.30
N ALA A 234 -3.50 -20.04 -1.99
CA ALA A 234 -4.57 -19.60 -2.90
C ALA A 234 -5.87 -19.36 -2.12
N LEU A 235 -6.29 -18.11 -2.02
CA LEU A 235 -7.44 -17.68 -1.24
C LEU A 235 -8.63 -17.31 -2.13
N SER A 236 -9.84 -17.34 -1.55
CA SER A 236 -11.05 -16.92 -2.24
C SER A 236 -10.97 -15.42 -2.61
N HIS A 237 -11.66 -15.03 -3.69
CA HIS A 237 -11.73 -13.62 -4.13
C HIS A 237 -12.62 -12.73 -3.25
N LYS A 238 -13.21 -13.26 -2.21
CA LYS A 238 -14.21 -12.59 -1.40
C LYS A 238 -13.66 -11.36 -0.68
N TYR A 239 -14.23 -10.17 -0.97
CA TYR A 239 -13.88 -8.95 -0.25
C TYR A 239 -14.43 -9.00 1.19
N PRO A 240 -13.68 -8.60 2.22
CA PRO A 240 -12.39 -7.92 2.19
C PRO A 240 -11.21 -8.82 2.66
N ILE A 241 -11.01 -9.99 2.08
CA ILE A 241 -9.97 -10.93 2.51
C ILE A 241 -8.55 -10.34 2.52
N GLY A 242 -8.28 -9.34 1.67
CA GLY A 242 -7.00 -8.61 1.63
C GLY A 242 -6.73 -7.71 2.86
N ILE A 243 -7.68 -7.54 3.78
CA ILE A 243 -7.43 -6.87 5.05
C ILE A 243 -6.66 -7.80 5.98
N ASP A 244 -5.53 -7.35 6.53
CA ASP A 244 -4.63 -8.17 7.34
C ASP A 244 -5.31 -8.96 8.45
N ALA A 245 -6.25 -8.35 9.18
CA ALA A 245 -6.97 -9.02 10.26
C ALA A 245 -7.82 -10.20 9.74
N ILE A 246 -8.44 -10.04 8.56
CA ILE A 246 -9.20 -11.11 7.90
C ILE A 246 -8.26 -12.17 7.34
N LEU A 247 -7.16 -11.74 6.72
CA LEU A 247 -6.14 -12.64 6.19
C LEU A 247 -5.57 -13.55 7.31
N VAL A 248 -5.22 -12.95 8.46
CA VAL A 248 -4.75 -13.70 9.63
C VAL A 248 -5.82 -14.63 10.18
N LYS A 249 -7.09 -14.20 10.22
CA LYS A 249 -8.21 -15.07 10.63
C LYS A 249 -8.35 -16.28 9.71
N VAL A 250 -8.22 -16.09 8.41
CA VAL A 250 -8.34 -17.18 7.42
C VAL A 250 -7.13 -18.11 7.47
N LEU A 251 -5.91 -17.60 7.44
CA LEU A 251 -4.69 -18.40 7.37
C LEU A 251 -4.25 -18.94 8.74
N GLY A 252 -4.37 -18.12 9.76
CA GLY A 252 -3.88 -18.42 11.12
C GLY A 252 -4.96 -18.88 12.10
N ARG A 253 -6.25 -18.82 11.72
CA ARG A 253 -7.39 -19.12 12.58
C ARG A 253 -7.38 -18.34 13.91
N ARG A 254 -6.81 -17.13 13.88
CA ARG A 254 -6.71 -16.24 15.03
C ARG A 254 -7.38 -14.90 14.73
N GLU A 255 -8.09 -14.37 15.70
CA GLU A 255 -8.70 -13.04 15.60
C GLU A 255 -7.74 -11.97 16.11
N VAL A 256 -7.53 -10.94 15.32
CA VAL A 256 -6.74 -9.78 15.73
C VAL A 256 -7.63 -8.89 16.62
N PRO A 257 -7.25 -8.60 17.86
CA PRO A 257 -8.06 -7.78 18.76
C PRO A 257 -8.30 -6.37 18.18
N LEU A 258 -9.44 -5.79 18.49
CA LEU A 258 -9.81 -4.46 18.04
C LEU A 258 -8.75 -3.43 18.48
N GLY A 259 -8.36 -2.54 17.55
CA GLY A 259 -7.33 -1.54 17.81
C GLY A 259 -5.90 -2.07 17.81
N SER A 260 -5.71 -3.37 17.58
CA SER A 260 -4.41 -4.05 17.56
C SER A 260 -3.95 -4.34 16.12
N ASN A 261 -2.79 -4.95 16.00
CA ASN A 261 -2.22 -5.40 14.73
C ASN A 261 -1.95 -6.92 14.75
N PRO A 262 -1.70 -7.55 13.58
CA PRO A 262 -1.42 -8.98 13.48
C PRO A 262 -0.29 -9.52 14.36
N MET A 263 0.70 -8.71 14.71
CA MET A 263 1.83 -9.13 15.52
C MET A 263 1.40 -9.59 16.92
N ARG A 264 0.33 -9.00 17.47
CA ARG A 264 -0.23 -9.39 18.79
C ARG A 264 -0.73 -10.83 18.84
N VAL A 265 -0.97 -11.42 17.68
CA VAL A 265 -1.42 -12.82 17.56
C VAL A 265 -0.38 -13.69 16.83
N GLY A 266 0.85 -13.20 16.70
CA GLY A 266 1.99 -13.98 16.22
C GLY A 266 2.22 -13.94 14.70
N PHE A 267 1.63 -12.98 13.98
CA PHE A 267 1.76 -12.85 12.53
C PHE A 267 2.40 -11.53 12.13
N LEU A 268 3.46 -11.61 11.33
CA LEU A 268 4.06 -10.48 10.65
C LEU A 268 3.48 -10.42 9.23
N VAL A 269 2.81 -9.32 8.87
CA VAL A 269 2.20 -9.17 7.55
C VAL A 269 2.88 -8.02 6.80
N ILE A 270 3.33 -8.29 5.59
CA ILE A 270 3.89 -7.32 4.63
C ILE A 270 3.14 -7.45 3.30
N ASP A 271 3.34 -6.54 2.37
CA ASP A 271 2.82 -6.62 1.00
C ASP A 271 3.91 -7.05 -0.01
N ALA A 272 3.49 -7.43 -1.23
CA ALA A 272 4.39 -7.90 -2.27
C ALA A 272 5.38 -6.81 -2.71
N ALA A 273 4.94 -5.55 -2.80
CA ALA A 273 5.79 -4.43 -3.19
C ALA A 273 6.87 -4.15 -2.13
N THR A 274 6.57 -4.30 -0.83
CA THR A 274 7.56 -4.22 0.25
C THR A 274 8.62 -5.32 0.13
N ALA A 275 8.21 -6.56 -0.18
CA ALA A 275 9.13 -7.66 -0.38
C ALA A 275 10.07 -7.40 -1.56
N LEU A 276 9.54 -6.91 -2.69
CA LEU A 276 10.36 -6.50 -3.85
C LEU A 276 11.35 -5.39 -3.48
N ALA A 277 10.91 -4.36 -2.76
CA ALA A 277 11.77 -3.25 -2.34
C ALA A 277 12.91 -3.73 -1.42
N ALA A 278 12.60 -4.66 -0.50
CA ALA A 278 13.61 -5.28 0.36
C ALA A 278 14.65 -6.07 -0.44
N TRP A 279 14.22 -6.90 -1.41
CA TRP A 279 15.14 -7.62 -2.28
C TRP A 279 16.02 -6.65 -3.09
N SER A 280 15.43 -5.63 -3.70
CA SER A 280 16.15 -4.66 -4.53
C SER A 280 17.22 -3.89 -3.71
N GLU A 281 16.90 -3.45 -2.49
CA GLU A 281 17.85 -2.71 -1.68
C GLU A 281 18.90 -3.62 -1.03
N LEU A 282 18.52 -4.80 -0.53
CA LEU A 282 19.42 -5.65 0.22
C LEU A 282 20.28 -6.54 -0.69
N SER A 283 19.72 -7.10 -1.76
CA SER A 283 20.45 -7.99 -2.68
C SER A 283 21.11 -7.25 -3.83
N CYS A 284 20.45 -6.23 -4.41
CA CYS A 284 20.98 -5.50 -5.56
C CYS A 284 21.62 -4.16 -5.20
N ARG A 285 21.59 -3.76 -3.93
CA ARG A 285 22.07 -2.44 -3.46
C ARG A 285 21.44 -1.28 -4.22
N ARG A 286 20.22 -1.49 -4.73
CA ARG A 286 19.49 -0.54 -5.55
C ARG A 286 18.17 -0.16 -4.87
N ARG A 287 18.00 1.12 -4.57
CA ARG A 287 16.75 1.65 -4.04
C ARG A 287 15.73 1.81 -5.15
N LEU A 288 14.52 1.31 -4.93
CA LEU A 288 13.39 1.60 -5.80
C LEU A 288 12.90 3.01 -5.48
N GLY A 289 13.14 3.96 -6.38
CA GLY A 289 12.67 5.35 -6.24
C GLY A 289 11.17 5.51 -6.54
N GLY A 290 10.41 4.44 -6.65
CA GLY A 290 8.99 4.44 -6.99
C GLY A 290 8.32 3.10 -6.71
N ARG A 291 7.10 2.93 -7.19
CA ARG A 291 6.34 1.68 -7.07
C ARG A 291 5.45 1.44 -8.29
N VAL A 292 4.93 0.24 -8.41
CA VAL A 292 3.88 -0.08 -9.37
C VAL A 292 2.54 0.46 -8.89
N VAL A 293 1.85 1.19 -9.77
CA VAL A 293 0.54 1.80 -9.53
C VAL A 293 -0.39 1.42 -10.69
N THR A 294 -1.58 0.93 -10.37
CA THR A 294 -2.63 0.76 -11.37
C THR A 294 -3.30 2.11 -11.64
N VAL A 295 -3.33 2.54 -12.88
CA VAL A 295 -4.10 3.72 -13.32
C VAL A 295 -5.23 3.24 -14.21
N ALA A 296 -6.48 3.47 -13.82
CA ALA A 296 -7.65 2.93 -14.49
C ALA A 296 -8.90 3.81 -14.27
N GLY A 297 -9.99 3.42 -14.91
CA GLY A 297 -11.29 4.08 -14.82
C GLY A 297 -11.77 4.61 -16.15
N GLU A 298 -13.04 5.00 -16.24
CA GLU A 298 -13.66 5.45 -17.48
C GLU A 298 -13.12 6.79 -17.96
N GLY A 299 -12.56 7.61 -17.04
CA GLY A 299 -11.87 8.85 -17.37
C GLY A 299 -10.38 8.68 -17.72
N GLN A 300 -9.92 7.43 -17.95
CA GLN A 300 -8.53 7.15 -18.29
C GLN A 300 -8.42 6.66 -19.73
N GLY A 301 -7.66 7.41 -20.57
CA GLY A 301 -7.46 7.06 -21.99
C GLY A 301 -6.53 5.88 -22.20
N ASP A 302 -5.53 5.72 -21.36
CA ASP A 302 -4.53 4.63 -21.40
C ASP A 302 -4.44 3.93 -20.04
N PRO A 303 -5.41 3.05 -19.71
CA PRO A 303 -5.38 2.31 -18.46
C PRO A 303 -4.26 1.28 -18.43
N GLY A 304 -3.63 1.08 -17.28
CA GLY A 304 -2.52 0.13 -17.16
C GLY A 304 -1.88 0.08 -15.79
N ASN A 305 -0.74 -0.62 -15.73
CA ASN A 305 0.10 -0.70 -14.56
C ASN A 305 1.42 0.01 -14.86
N PHE A 306 1.74 1.00 -14.05
CA PHE A 306 2.88 1.86 -14.30
C PHE A 306 3.86 1.82 -13.14
N PHE A 307 5.16 1.78 -13.46
CA PHE A 307 6.18 2.15 -12.49
C PHE A 307 6.18 3.68 -12.36
N VAL A 308 5.89 4.16 -11.17
CA VAL A 308 5.72 5.59 -10.89
C VAL A 308 6.70 6.03 -9.81
N PRO A 309 7.55 7.03 -10.09
CA PRO A 309 8.46 7.61 -9.09
C PRO A 309 7.71 8.23 -7.90
N PHE A 310 8.27 8.11 -6.71
CA PHE A 310 7.73 8.78 -5.52
C PHE A 310 7.78 10.30 -5.70
N GLY A 311 6.73 10.96 -5.27
CA GLY A 311 6.59 12.40 -5.44
C GLY A 311 5.93 12.83 -6.75
N THR A 312 5.62 11.90 -7.67
CA THR A 312 4.85 12.21 -8.88
C THR A 312 3.47 12.76 -8.49
N PRO A 313 3.05 13.95 -8.97
CA PRO A 313 1.72 14.45 -8.74
C PRO A 313 0.65 13.48 -9.30
N CYS A 314 -0.28 13.07 -8.45
CA CYS A 314 -1.28 12.07 -8.82
C CYS A 314 -2.13 12.50 -10.04
N LEU A 315 -2.43 13.79 -10.16
CA LEU A 315 -3.24 14.29 -11.27
C LEU A 315 -2.50 14.29 -12.61
N GLU A 316 -1.16 14.27 -12.63
CA GLU A 316 -0.41 14.14 -13.88
C GLU A 316 -0.47 12.74 -14.49
N LEU A 317 -0.95 11.75 -13.73
CA LEU A 317 -1.16 10.38 -14.20
C LEU A 317 -2.56 10.16 -14.78
N ILE A 318 -3.46 11.15 -14.66
CA ILE A 318 -4.83 11.10 -15.15
C ILE A 318 -4.93 11.81 -16.49
N ASP A 319 -5.44 11.10 -17.52
CA ASP A 319 -5.48 11.63 -18.88
C ASP A 319 -6.59 12.63 -19.13
N SER A 320 -7.73 12.51 -18.41
CA SER A 320 -8.92 13.34 -18.65
C SER A 320 -8.96 14.56 -17.73
N PRO A 321 -8.87 15.78 -18.29
CA PRO A 321 -9.07 17.00 -17.53
C PRO A 321 -10.47 17.00 -16.87
N GLY A 322 -10.53 17.35 -15.59
CA GLY A 322 -11.78 17.40 -14.83
C GLY A 322 -12.34 16.06 -14.36
N ALA A 323 -11.65 14.94 -14.65
CA ALA A 323 -11.99 13.65 -14.07
C ALA A 323 -11.84 13.68 -12.53
N LEU A 324 -12.74 12.98 -11.85
CA LEU A 324 -12.62 12.75 -10.43
C LEU A 324 -11.51 11.71 -10.19
N ALA A 325 -10.37 12.14 -9.66
CA ALA A 325 -9.27 11.26 -9.30
C ALA A 325 -9.45 10.68 -7.90
N ILE A 326 -9.41 9.35 -7.79
CA ILE A 326 -9.48 8.60 -6.53
C ILE A 326 -8.15 7.87 -6.32
N HIS A 327 -7.53 8.12 -5.18
CA HIS A 327 -6.34 7.39 -4.73
C HIS A 327 -6.76 6.09 -4.04
N GLY A 328 -6.24 4.97 -4.50
CA GLY A 328 -6.60 3.62 -4.07
C GLY A 328 -7.78 3.03 -4.85
N GLY A 329 -8.16 1.81 -4.50
CA GLY A 329 -9.28 1.12 -5.16
C GLY A 329 -10.66 1.67 -4.74
N PRO A 330 -11.74 1.27 -5.43
CA PRO A 330 -13.07 1.87 -5.26
C PRO A 330 -13.69 1.60 -3.89
N MET A 331 -13.22 0.57 -3.16
CA MET A 331 -13.78 0.21 -1.84
C MET A 331 -13.19 1.03 -0.69
N VAL A 332 -11.97 1.52 -0.82
CA VAL A 332 -11.22 2.16 0.28
C VAL A 332 -10.54 3.46 -0.15
N GLY A 333 -10.68 3.86 -1.39
CA GLY A 333 -10.04 5.02 -1.98
C GLY A 333 -10.47 6.35 -1.33
N SER A 334 -9.74 7.39 -1.64
CA SER A 334 -10.01 8.76 -1.21
C SER A 334 -9.83 9.71 -2.39
N ARG A 335 -10.66 10.74 -2.50
CA ARG A 335 -10.51 11.77 -3.53
C ARG A 335 -9.13 12.43 -3.41
N CYS A 336 -8.41 12.52 -4.53
CA CYS A 336 -7.12 13.20 -4.59
C CYS A 336 -7.29 14.71 -4.43
N PRO A 337 -6.61 15.35 -3.45
CA PRO A 337 -6.41 16.80 -3.51
C PRO A 337 -5.43 17.15 -4.64
N ALA A 338 -5.42 18.42 -5.04
CA ALA A 338 -4.61 18.90 -6.18
C ALA A 338 -3.10 18.70 -5.97
N ASP A 339 -2.65 18.72 -4.72
CA ASP A 339 -1.25 18.54 -4.30
C ASP A 339 -0.93 17.10 -3.86
N ALA A 340 -1.81 16.14 -4.18
CA ALA A 340 -1.58 14.72 -3.88
C ALA A 340 -0.44 14.16 -4.72
N VAL A 341 0.43 13.37 -4.06
CA VAL A 341 1.56 12.73 -4.74
C VAL A 341 1.60 11.22 -4.49
N VAL A 342 2.23 10.52 -5.41
CA VAL A 342 2.52 9.09 -5.27
C VAL A 342 3.53 8.87 -4.15
N SER A 343 3.19 7.98 -3.25
CA SER A 343 4.00 7.58 -2.11
C SER A 343 4.05 6.06 -1.97
N ALA A 344 4.78 5.55 -0.99
CA ALA A 344 4.80 4.10 -0.70
C ALA A 344 3.40 3.50 -0.45
N ALA A 345 2.40 4.30 -0.10
CA ALA A 345 1.02 3.86 0.13
C ALA A 345 0.11 3.90 -1.10
N THR A 346 0.60 4.32 -2.28
CA THR A 346 -0.22 4.50 -3.49
C THR A 346 -0.22 3.22 -4.33
N ASP A 347 -1.27 2.42 -4.28
CA ASP A 347 -1.42 1.18 -5.06
C ASP A 347 -2.23 1.37 -6.35
N ALA A 348 -3.14 2.33 -6.37
CA ALA A 348 -3.97 2.63 -7.53
C ALA A 348 -4.38 4.10 -7.58
N LEU A 349 -4.64 4.57 -8.80
CA LEU A 349 -5.32 5.83 -9.10
C LEU A 349 -6.46 5.53 -10.07
N LEU A 350 -7.67 5.90 -9.69
CA LEU A 350 -8.86 5.69 -10.52
C LEU A 350 -9.42 7.03 -10.99
N ALA A 351 -9.63 7.14 -12.30
CA ALA A 351 -10.22 8.31 -12.94
C ALA A 351 -11.68 8.04 -13.29
N PHE A 352 -12.59 8.85 -12.77
CA PHE A 352 -14.01 8.81 -13.10
C PHE A 352 -14.38 10.01 -13.95
N GLY A 353 -15.13 9.77 -15.03
CA GLY A 353 -15.54 10.82 -15.96
C GLY A 353 -16.48 11.85 -15.34
N PRO A 354 -16.63 13.05 -15.95
CA PRO A 354 -17.42 14.15 -15.41
C PRO A 354 -18.94 13.89 -15.31
N GLY A 355 -19.45 12.76 -15.78
CA GLY A 355 -20.86 12.34 -15.62
C GLY A 355 -21.08 11.22 -14.62
N GLU A 356 -20.02 10.68 -14.05
CA GLU A 356 -20.07 9.50 -13.17
C GLU A 356 -20.23 9.83 -11.68
N SER A 357 -20.77 11.02 -11.35
CA SER A 357 -21.08 11.33 -9.96
C SER A 357 -22.08 10.31 -9.42
N VAL A 358 -21.62 9.49 -8.48
CA VAL A 358 -22.51 8.58 -7.78
C VAL A 358 -23.26 9.37 -6.73
N HIS A 359 -24.49 9.72 -7.06
CA HIS A 359 -25.39 10.28 -6.06
C HIS A 359 -25.74 9.19 -5.04
N SER A 360 -25.33 9.38 -3.79
CA SER A 360 -25.81 8.54 -2.71
C SER A 360 -27.26 8.91 -2.39
N THR A 361 -28.11 7.91 -2.27
CA THR A 361 -29.48 8.08 -1.77
C THR A 361 -29.51 7.85 -0.24
N PRO A 362 -30.56 8.28 0.44
CA PRO A 362 -30.76 7.93 1.84
C PRO A 362 -30.71 6.41 2.06
N CYS A 363 -30.24 5.99 3.24
CA CYS A 363 -30.16 4.58 3.59
C CYS A 363 -31.59 3.97 3.61
N ILE A 364 -31.79 2.90 2.83
CA ILE A 364 -33.06 2.16 2.76
C ILE A 364 -33.20 1.12 3.87
N ARG A 365 -32.24 1.04 4.81
CA ARG A 365 -32.19 0.12 5.95
C ARG A 365 -32.36 -1.36 5.60
N CYS A 366 -31.86 -1.79 4.45
CA CYS A 366 -31.96 -3.19 3.99
C CYS A 366 -31.13 -4.19 4.81
N GLY A 367 -30.26 -3.75 5.72
CA GLY A 367 -29.41 -4.61 6.58
C GLY A 367 -28.23 -5.29 5.88
N TRP A 368 -28.16 -5.31 4.55
CA TRP A 368 -27.19 -6.10 3.79
C TRP A 368 -25.73 -5.83 4.15
N CYS A 369 -25.38 -4.59 4.46
CA CYS A 369 -24.02 -4.22 4.90
C CYS A 369 -23.69 -4.81 6.29
N THR A 370 -24.68 -4.96 7.18
CA THR A 370 -24.56 -5.57 8.49
C THR A 370 -24.40 -7.09 8.37
N ASP A 371 -25.25 -7.73 7.56
CA ASP A 371 -25.28 -9.19 7.36
C ASP A 371 -23.99 -9.69 6.70
N ASN A 372 -23.41 -8.90 5.82
CA ASN A 372 -22.16 -9.23 5.13
C ASN A 372 -20.90 -8.69 5.85
N CYS A 373 -21.04 -8.04 7.01
CA CYS A 373 -19.87 -7.56 7.74
C CYS A 373 -19.10 -8.72 8.39
N PRO A 374 -17.82 -8.96 8.00
CA PRO A 374 -17.04 -10.07 8.58
C PRO A 374 -16.69 -9.85 10.06
N ALA A 375 -16.77 -8.60 10.53
CA ALA A 375 -16.57 -8.22 11.93
C ALA A 375 -17.91 -8.18 12.72
N ARG A 376 -19.02 -8.55 12.09
CA ARG A 376 -20.38 -8.54 12.69
C ARG A 376 -20.79 -7.19 13.30
N LEU A 377 -20.31 -6.10 12.70
CA LEU A 377 -20.69 -4.75 13.12
C LEU A 377 -22.07 -4.38 12.58
N ASN A 378 -22.85 -3.67 13.37
CA ASN A 378 -24.06 -3.04 12.89
C ASN A 378 -23.70 -1.79 12.06
N VAL A 379 -23.37 -2.01 10.77
CA VAL A 379 -22.86 -0.98 9.87
C VAL A 379 -23.95 0.08 9.57
N SER A 380 -25.22 -0.30 9.55
CA SER A 380 -26.32 0.65 9.34
C SER A 380 -26.45 1.63 10.51
N ALA A 381 -26.40 1.13 11.76
CA ALA A 381 -26.41 2.00 12.93
C ALA A 381 -25.17 2.92 12.99
N LEU A 382 -23.98 2.41 12.66
CA LEU A 382 -22.77 3.24 12.57
C LEU A 382 -22.90 4.34 11.52
N ASN A 383 -23.64 4.07 10.42
CA ASN A 383 -23.88 5.06 9.40
C ASN A 383 -24.85 6.16 9.87
N ASP A 384 -25.87 5.82 10.63
CA ASP A 384 -26.86 6.78 11.15
C ASP A 384 -26.23 7.84 12.08
N HIS A 385 -25.12 7.50 12.73
CA HIS A 385 -24.36 8.41 13.59
C HIS A 385 -23.34 9.28 12.84
N TYR A 386 -23.30 9.24 11.51
CA TYR A 386 -22.30 9.95 10.72
C TYR A 386 -22.97 10.91 9.74
N GLU A 387 -22.78 12.21 9.94
CA GLU A 387 -23.20 13.21 8.95
C GLU A 387 -22.35 13.14 7.68
N LEU A 388 -23.02 13.24 6.54
CA LEU A 388 -22.52 13.05 5.20
C LEU A 388 -21.50 14.11 4.80
N GLY A 389 -20.27 13.69 4.59
CA GLY A 389 -19.30 14.39 3.75
C GLY A 389 -18.87 13.48 2.60
N ALA A 390 -19.53 13.66 1.50
CA ALA A 390 -19.18 13.33 0.11
C ALA A 390 -18.37 12.05 -0.21
N LEU A 391 -18.87 11.37 -1.23
CA LEU A 391 -18.27 10.49 -2.23
C LEU A 391 -18.06 9.04 -1.82
N ASP A 392 -18.76 8.15 -2.54
CA ASP A 392 -18.08 7.16 -3.38
C ASP A 392 -18.99 6.00 -3.68
N ARG A 393 -18.80 5.45 -4.88
CA ARG A 393 -19.36 4.17 -5.26
C ARG A 393 -19.07 3.15 -4.18
N THR A 394 -20.07 2.66 -3.51
CA THR A 394 -19.92 1.49 -2.65
C THR A 394 -20.64 0.33 -3.31
N TYR A 395 -19.88 -0.64 -3.75
CA TYR A 395 -20.40 -1.89 -4.31
C TYR A 395 -21.20 -2.70 -3.28
N VAL A 396 -21.07 -2.38 -2.01
CA VAL A 396 -21.71 -3.11 -0.90
C VAL A 396 -23.07 -2.54 -0.53
N CYS A 397 -23.27 -1.24 -0.69
CA CYS A 397 -24.48 -0.57 -0.24
C CYS A 397 -25.40 -0.28 -1.44
N PRO A 398 -26.66 -0.79 -1.49
CA PRO A 398 -27.60 -0.44 -2.55
C PRO A 398 -27.87 1.06 -2.66
N ALA A 399 -27.83 1.79 -1.54
CA ALA A 399 -27.92 3.25 -1.49
C ALA A 399 -26.58 3.96 -1.80
N ARG A 400 -25.52 3.20 -2.15
CA ARG A 400 -24.19 3.68 -2.54
C ARG A 400 -23.51 4.56 -1.49
N LEU A 401 -23.73 4.28 -0.20
CA LEU A 401 -23.12 5.03 0.90
C LEU A 401 -21.64 4.68 1.07
N PRO A 402 -20.75 5.64 1.34
CA PRO A 402 -19.30 5.42 1.51
C PRO A 402 -18.96 4.82 2.89
N LEU A 403 -19.45 3.62 3.19
CA LEU A 403 -19.44 3.00 4.50
C LEU A 403 -18.02 2.80 5.06
N SER A 404 -17.06 2.38 4.22
CA SER A 404 -15.68 2.16 4.68
C SER A 404 -14.99 3.46 5.10
N GLN A 405 -15.24 4.55 4.38
CA GLN A 405 -14.69 5.87 4.72
C GLN A 405 -15.33 6.42 5.99
N ARG A 406 -16.65 6.26 6.14
CA ARG A 406 -17.39 6.66 7.35
C ARG A 406 -16.85 5.93 8.57
N ALA A 407 -16.68 4.60 8.48
CA ALA A 407 -16.11 3.80 9.56
C ALA A 407 -14.68 4.23 9.93
N LYS A 408 -13.84 4.57 8.92
CA LYS A 408 -12.47 5.07 9.16
C LYS A 408 -12.46 6.42 9.87
N ARG A 409 -13.27 7.37 9.45
CA ARG A 409 -13.37 8.69 10.08
C ARG A 409 -13.88 8.58 11.52
N LEU A 410 -14.87 7.73 11.76
CA LEU A 410 -15.38 7.46 13.11
C LEU A 410 -14.29 6.86 14.00
N LYS A 411 -13.57 5.83 13.52
CA LYS A 411 -12.45 5.24 14.26
C LYS A 411 -11.39 6.27 14.60
N TYR A 412 -11.02 7.14 13.67
CA TYR A 412 -10.04 8.20 13.88
C TYR A 412 -10.53 9.24 14.90
N ALA A 413 -11.79 9.65 14.81
CA ALA A 413 -12.39 10.58 15.77
C ALA A 413 -12.41 9.99 17.20
N LEU A 414 -12.73 8.71 17.33
CA LEU A 414 -12.76 7.99 18.63
C LEU A 414 -11.36 7.71 19.19
N SER A 415 -10.33 7.60 18.35
CA SER A 415 -8.95 7.35 18.79
C SER A 415 -8.22 8.60 19.26
N ARG A 416 -8.75 9.80 19.00
CA ARG A 416 -8.19 11.05 19.55
C ARG A 416 -8.51 11.13 21.04
N PRO A 417 -7.50 11.39 21.93
CA PRO A 417 -7.80 11.70 23.32
C PRO A 417 -8.72 12.92 23.34
N ARG A 418 -9.86 12.81 24.03
CA ARG A 418 -10.72 13.97 24.31
C ARG A 418 -9.82 15.02 24.98
N ARG A 419 -9.61 16.17 24.34
CA ARG A 419 -9.04 17.30 25.02
C ARG A 419 -9.93 17.56 26.24
N ALA A 420 -9.37 17.42 27.42
CA ALA A 420 -10.05 17.78 28.64
C ALA A 420 -10.52 19.23 28.45
N GLY A 421 -11.83 19.42 28.52
CA GLY A 421 -12.43 20.74 28.37
C GLY A 421 -11.88 21.63 29.48
N ALA A 422 -11.18 22.66 29.10
CA ALA A 422 -10.95 23.85 29.95
C ALA A 422 -12.30 24.55 30.10
N GLY A 423 -13.09 24.08 31.04
CA GLY A 423 -14.35 24.63 31.46
C GLY A 423 -14.30 24.87 32.96
N GLY A 424 -13.48 25.82 33.37
CA GLY A 424 -13.60 26.42 34.70
C GLY A 424 -14.77 27.40 34.68
N VAL A 425 -15.93 26.95 35.09
CA VAL A 425 -16.97 27.83 35.59
C VAL A 425 -16.53 28.27 36.98
N ARG A 426 -16.12 29.50 37.09
CA ARG A 426 -16.07 30.20 38.39
C ARG A 426 -17.49 30.71 38.70
N SER A 427 -17.99 30.24 39.81
CA SER A 427 -19.14 30.82 40.56
C SER A 427 -19.00 32.29 40.81
#